data_efb8d31df0d0c934b6bd61b358fdc345
#
_entry.id   efb8d31df0d0c934b6bd61b358fdc345
#
_cell.length_a   1.000
_cell.length_b   1.000
_cell.length_c   1.000
_cell.angle_alpha   90.00
_cell.angle_beta   90.00
_cell.angle_gamma   90.00
#
_symmetry.space_group_name_H-M   'P 1'
#
loop_
_entity.id
_entity.type
_entity.pdbx_description
1 polymer ?
#
loop_
_entity_poly.entity_id
_entity_poly.type
_entity_poly.pdbx_seq_one_letter_code
_entity_poly.pdbx_strand_id
1 'polypeptide(L)'
;VMEYEQWLRARKVSKNSSSFYMRTLRSAYNKVINRNQMEQTFPFRNVYTGVERTRKRAVPEDIMVRLQKLDLTHSAPLAFSRDMFIFSYCTRGMAFVDIAYLKKEDVSGGILSYVRHKTGQRLTVRIEPLIEEIIERYEPFVHNSPYLFPIITSNDPEEAFRQYQT
;
A
#
# COMPACT_ATOMS: atom_id res chain seq x y z
N VAL A 1 10.95 19.89 -23.57
CA VAL A 1 10.00 19.01 -22.89
C VAL A 1 9.70 17.78 -23.74
N MET A 2 9.39 17.95 -25.06
CA MET A 2 9.13 16.85 -25.99
C MET A 2 10.29 15.84 -26.08
N GLU A 3 11.53 16.31 -26.16
CA GLU A 3 12.73 15.47 -26.18
C GLU A 3 12.86 14.59 -24.93
N TYR A 4 12.52 15.13 -23.76
CA TYR A 4 12.53 14.36 -22.53
C TYR A 4 11.45 13.27 -22.53
N GLU A 5 10.25 13.55 -23.07
CA GLU A 5 9.22 12.52 -23.23
C GLU A 5 9.69 11.41 -24.19
N GLN A 6 10.34 11.77 -25.32
CA GLN A 6 10.91 10.81 -26.26
C GLN A 6 12.01 9.96 -25.62
N TRP A 7 12.89 10.59 -24.82
CA TRP A 7 13.93 9.89 -24.07
C TRP A 7 13.34 8.88 -23.07
N LEU A 8 12.26 9.24 -22.34
CA LEU A 8 11.55 8.31 -21.45
C LEU A 8 10.95 7.13 -22.24
N ARG A 9 10.35 7.38 -23.39
CA ARG A 9 9.79 6.34 -24.27
C ARG A 9 10.88 5.41 -24.80
N ALA A 10 12.02 5.93 -25.22
CA ALA A 10 13.16 5.13 -25.68
C ALA A 10 13.69 4.19 -24.58
N ARG A 11 13.56 4.57 -23.32
CA ARG A 11 13.89 3.72 -22.14
C ARG A 11 12.75 2.80 -21.68
N LYS A 12 11.69 2.64 -22.49
CA LYS A 12 10.54 1.79 -22.20
C LYS A 12 9.80 2.17 -20.89
N VAL A 13 9.89 3.42 -20.46
CA VAL A 13 9.09 3.92 -19.34
C VAL A 13 7.62 3.86 -19.73
N SER A 14 6.77 3.34 -18.83
CA SER A 14 5.34 3.19 -19.10
C SER A 14 4.69 4.56 -19.39
N LYS A 15 3.64 4.56 -20.23
CA LYS A 15 2.96 5.79 -20.62
C LYS A 15 2.37 6.56 -19.42
N ASN A 16 1.86 5.85 -18.42
CA ASN A 16 1.36 6.47 -17.19
C ASN A 16 2.49 7.06 -16.34
N SER A 17 3.65 6.40 -16.25
CA SER A 17 4.82 6.92 -15.54
C SER A 17 5.38 8.16 -16.24
N SER A 18 5.52 8.12 -17.57
CA SER A 18 5.92 9.29 -18.37
C SER A 18 4.95 10.46 -18.16
N SER A 19 3.64 10.20 -18.25
CA SER A 19 2.61 11.21 -17.97
C SER A 19 2.70 11.79 -16.56
N PHE A 20 3.02 10.96 -15.55
CA PHE A 20 3.23 11.45 -14.18
C PHE A 20 4.38 12.46 -14.13
N TYR A 21 5.53 12.16 -14.74
CA TYR A 21 6.66 13.09 -14.79
C TYR A 21 6.31 14.38 -15.54
N MET A 22 5.61 14.27 -16.69
CA MET A 22 5.18 15.45 -17.45
C MET A 22 4.21 16.33 -16.66
N ARG A 23 3.26 15.74 -15.92
CA ARG A 23 2.35 16.50 -15.03
C ARG A 23 3.08 17.20 -13.90
N THR A 24 4.07 16.54 -13.30
CA THR A 24 4.87 17.12 -12.22
C THR A 24 5.67 18.32 -12.73
N LEU A 25 6.36 18.16 -13.87
CA LEU A 25 7.10 19.24 -14.52
C LEU A 25 6.19 20.40 -14.92
N ARG A 26 5.02 20.12 -15.50
CA ARG A 26 4.02 21.13 -15.85
C ARG A 26 3.54 21.90 -14.61
N SER A 27 3.31 21.20 -13.51
CA SER A 27 2.91 21.85 -12.26
C SER A 27 4.00 22.78 -11.72
N ALA A 28 5.25 22.34 -11.75
CA ALA A 28 6.40 23.18 -11.34
C ALA A 28 6.54 24.41 -12.24
N TYR A 29 6.50 24.22 -13.58
CA TYR A 29 6.55 25.29 -14.55
C TYR A 29 5.44 26.33 -14.31
N ASN A 30 4.18 25.88 -14.19
CA ASN A 30 3.05 26.79 -13.98
C ASN A 30 3.17 27.56 -12.67
N LYS A 31 3.73 26.95 -11.61
CA LYS A 31 3.98 27.67 -10.35
C LYS A 31 5.00 28.80 -10.53
N VAL A 32 6.06 28.58 -11.31
CA VAL A 32 7.07 29.60 -11.59
C VAL A 32 6.49 30.74 -12.43
N ILE A 33 5.77 30.43 -13.51
CA ILE A 33 5.11 31.41 -14.36
C ILE A 33 4.16 32.29 -13.55
N ASN A 34 3.27 31.69 -12.74
CA ASN A 34 2.31 32.42 -11.94
C ASN A 34 2.99 33.28 -10.86
N ARG A 35 4.03 32.74 -10.20
CA ARG A 35 4.75 33.47 -9.14
C ARG A 35 5.50 34.68 -9.66
N ASN A 36 6.11 34.57 -10.84
CA ASN A 36 6.96 35.60 -11.42
C ASN A 36 6.24 36.47 -12.46
N GLN A 37 4.91 36.30 -12.63
CA GLN A 37 4.09 37.01 -13.64
C GLN A 37 4.71 36.97 -15.05
N MET A 38 5.30 35.82 -15.41
CA MET A 38 5.94 35.63 -16.71
C MET A 38 4.91 35.21 -17.76
N GLU A 39 5.21 35.50 -19.02
CA GLU A 39 4.35 35.08 -20.15
C GLU A 39 4.33 33.55 -20.29
N GLN A 40 3.14 32.99 -20.51
CA GLN A 40 2.93 31.54 -20.67
C GLN A 40 3.26 31.08 -22.10
N THR A 41 4.23 30.17 -22.24
CA THR A 41 4.66 29.61 -23.53
C THR A 41 4.10 28.23 -23.86
N PHE A 42 3.31 27.64 -22.97
CA PHE A 42 2.66 26.33 -23.13
C PHE A 42 3.56 25.17 -23.57
N PRO A 43 4.73 24.94 -22.96
CA PRO A 43 5.71 23.95 -23.42
C PRO A 43 5.22 22.49 -23.28
N PHE A 44 4.11 22.25 -22.57
CA PHE A 44 3.49 20.94 -22.36
C PHE A 44 2.29 20.67 -23.27
N ARG A 45 2.00 21.55 -24.26
CA ARG A 45 0.83 21.41 -25.12
C ARG A 45 0.84 20.10 -25.94
N ASN A 46 2.01 19.67 -26.36
CA ASN A 46 2.21 18.54 -27.27
C ASN A 46 2.75 17.27 -26.58
N VAL A 47 2.72 17.20 -25.25
CA VAL A 47 3.12 16.01 -24.50
C VAL A 47 1.93 15.35 -23.82
N TYR A 48 2.01 14.03 -23.66
CA TYR A 48 0.93 13.29 -23.04
C TYR A 48 0.92 13.49 -21.52
N THR A 49 -0.17 14.04 -21.00
CA THR A 49 -0.41 14.27 -19.57
C THR A 49 -1.67 13.60 -19.05
N GLY A 50 -2.26 12.69 -19.83
CA GLY A 50 -3.45 11.93 -19.45
C GLY A 50 -3.13 10.73 -18.55
N VAL A 51 -4.17 9.96 -18.24
CA VAL A 51 -4.07 8.68 -17.52
C VAL A 51 -4.67 7.60 -18.39
N GLU A 52 -3.84 6.63 -18.76
CA GLU A 52 -4.27 5.45 -19.51
C GLU A 52 -4.92 4.45 -18.55
N ARG A 53 -6.04 3.87 -18.95
CA ARG A 53 -6.69 2.81 -18.16
C ARG A 53 -5.77 1.60 -18.07
N THR A 54 -5.45 1.18 -16.86
CA THR A 54 -4.73 -0.06 -16.62
C THR A 54 -5.72 -1.21 -16.38
N ARG A 55 -5.34 -2.42 -16.80
CA ARG A 55 -6.14 -3.62 -16.52
C ARG A 55 -6.16 -3.84 -15.01
N LYS A 56 -7.34 -3.78 -14.41
CA LYS A 56 -7.53 -4.16 -13.01
C LYS A 56 -7.34 -5.68 -12.88
N ARG A 57 -6.54 -6.09 -11.90
CA ARG A 57 -6.30 -7.51 -11.58
C ARG A 57 -7.20 -7.95 -10.42
N ALA A 58 -8.48 -7.59 -10.49
CA ALA A 58 -9.45 -8.10 -9.54
C ALA A 58 -9.62 -9.62 -9.77
N VAL A 59 -9.63 -10.37 -8.67
CA VAL A 59 -9.88 -11.81 -8.70
C VAL A 59 -11.30 -12.10 -8.22
N PRO A 60 -11.96 -13.15 -8.73
CA PRO A 60 -13.25 -13.61 -8.24
C PRO A 60 -13.20 -14.10 -6.80
N GLU A 61 -14.33 -14.11 -6.13
CA GLU A 61 -14.45 -14.50 -4.71
C GLU A 61 -14.09 -15.98 -4.47
N ASP A 62 -14.34 -16.86 -5.44
CA ASP A 62 -13.97 -18.27 -5.37
C ASP A 62 -12.45 -18.48 -5.18
N ILE A 63 -11.63 -17.58 -5.71
CA ILE A 63 -10.18 -17.61 -5.48
C ILE A 63 -9.86 -17.34 -4.02
N MET A 64 -10.58 -16.44 -3.35
CA MET A 64 -10.41 -16.18 -1.91
C MET A 64 -10.75 -17.42 -1.09
N VAL A 65 -11.85 -18.11 -1.41
CA VAL A 65 -12.24 -19.36 -0.73
C VAL A 65 -11.17 -20.46 -0.94
N ARG A 66 -10.65 -20.58 -2.16
CA ARG A 66 -9.58 -21.55 -2.47
C ARG A 66 -8.30 -21.21 -1.74
N LEU A 67 -7.93 -19.93 -1.64
CA LEU A 67 -6.75 -19.46 -0.94
C LEU A 67 -6.83 -19.78 0.56
N GLN A 68 -7.99 -19.58 1.18
CA GLN A 68 -8.22 -19.95 2.59
C GLN A 68 -8.02 -21.44 2.86
N LYS A 69 -8.44 -22.29 1.93
CA LYS A 69 -8.37 -23.75 2.05
C LYS A 69 -7.03 -24.35 1.64
N LEU A 70 -6.08 -23.52 1.18
CA LEU A 70 -4.79 -24.01 0.70
C LEU A 70 -3.97 -24.55 1.87
N ASP A 71 -3.55 -25.81 1.77
CA ASP A 71 -2.62 -26.40 2.73
C ASP A 71 -1.19 -25.87 2.47
N LEU A 72 -0.68 -25.12 3.43
CA LEU A 72 0.66 -24.53 3.42
C LEU A 72 1.47 -24.93 4.66
N THR A 73 1.14 -26.05 5.29
CA THR A 73 1.85 -26.58 6.47
C THR A 73 3.34 -26.82 6.22
N HIS A 74 3.71 -27.07 4.94
CA HIS A 74 5.08 -27.27 4.50
C HIS A 74 5.90 -25.98 4.33
N SER A 75 5.27 -24.77 4.42
CA SER A 75 5.95 -23.49 4.22
C SER A 75 5.35 -22.36 5.07
N ALA A 76 5.94 -22.12 6.24
CA ALA A 76 5.53 -21.03 7.13
C ALA A 76 5.53 -19.64 6.45
N PRO A 77 6.52 -19.26 5.59
CA PRO A 77 6.47 -17.98 4.91
C PRO A 77 5.28 -17.81 3.95
N LEU A 78 4.92 -18.89 3.23
CA LEU A 78 3.75 -18.86 2.34
C LEU A 78 2.45 -18.81 3.13
N ALA A 79 2.36 -19.57 4.23
CA ALA A 79 1.21 -19.51 5.13
C ALA A 79 1.01 -18.10 5.69
N PHE A 80 2.08 -17.47 6.17
CA PHE A 80 2.05 -16.10 6.67
C PHE A 80 1.61 -15.10 5.57
N SER A 81 2.19 -15.20 4.38
CA SER A 81 1.84 -14.33 3.24
C SER A 81 0.36 -14.46 2.84
N ARG A 82 -0.17 -15.70 2.82
CA ARG A 82 -1.58 -15.99 2.60
C ARG A 82 -2.45 -15.32 3.66
N ASP A 83 -2.11 -15.49 4.93
CA ASP A 83 -2.91 -15.00 6.04
C ASP A 83 -2.91 -13.47 6.10
N MET A 84 -1.78 -12.81 5.82
CA MET A 84 -1.72 -11.34 5.70
C MET A 84 -2.54 -10.83 4.51
N PHE A 85 -2.56 -11.55 3.39
CA PHE A 85 -3.41 -11.20 2.25
C PHE A 85 -4.89 -11.32 2.59
N ILE A 86 -5.30 -12.42 3.24
CA ILE A 86 -6.68 -12.64 3.69
C ILE A 86 -7.08 -11.59 4.73
N PHE A 87 -6.20 -11.30 5.69
CA PHE A 87 -6.42 -10.24 6.68
C PHE A 87 -6.65 -8.88 6.01
N SER A 88 -5.78 -8.51 5.06
CA SER A 88 -5.96 -7.29 4.26
C SER A 88 -7.31 -7.25 3.56
N TYR A 89 -7.70 -8.35 2.93
CA TYR A 89 -8.99 -8.44 2.23
C TYR A 89 -10.18 -8.26 3.20
N CYS A 90 -10.20 -8.98 4.31
CA CYS A 90 -11.26 -8.91 5.32
C CYS A 90 -11.32 -7.55 6.02
N THR A 91 -10.19 -6.85 6.13
CA THR A 91 -10.10 -5.49 6.68
C THR A 91 -10.28 -4.38 5.63
N ARG A 92 -11.00 -4.68 4.53
CA ARG A 92 -11.37 -3.74 3.47
C ARG A 92 -10.19 -3.17 2.69
N GLY A 93 -9.15 -3.96 2.49
CA GLY A 93 -7.94 -3.58 1.74
C GLY A 93 -6.99 -2.74 2.58
N MET A 94 -6.79 -3.11 3.85
CA MET A 94 -5.75 -2.53 4.69
C MET A 94 -4.39 -2.72 4.03
N ALA A 95 -3.62 -1.64 3.91
CA ALA A 95 -2.29 -1.71 3.31
C ALA A 95 -1.32 -2.51 4.20
N PHE A 96 -0.37 -3.21 3.59
CA PHE A 96 0.59 -4.02 4.35
C PHE A 96 1.37 -3.21 5.39
N VAL A 97 1.72 -1.95 5.09
CA VAL A 97 2.34 -1.05 6.06
C VAL A 97 1.44 -0.82 7.28
N ASP A 98 0.14 -0.65 7.06
CA ASP A 98 -0.81 -0.46 8.17
C ASP A 98 -0.91 -1.74 9.02
N ILE A 99 -0.92 -2.93 8.38
CA ILE A 99 -0.92 -4.24 9.07
C ILE A 99 0.35 -4.41 9.91
N ALA A 100 1.51 -4.05 9.36
CA ALA A 100 2.79 -4.21 10.02
C ALA A 100 2.90 -3.39 11.32
N TYR A 101 2.28 -2.23 11.35
CA TYR A 101 2.28 -1.34 12.52
C TYR A 101 1.07 -1.49 13.44
N LEU A 102 0.14 -2.44 13.17
CA LEU A 102 -0.98 -2.70 14.09
C LEU A 102 -0.48 -3.17 15.45
N LYS A 103 -1.05 -2.61 16.49
CA LYS A 103 -0.77 -2.97 17.88
C LYS A 103 -1.92 -3.74 18.51
N LYS A 104 -1.64 -4.48 19.56
CA LYS A 104 -2.65 -5.18 20.35
C LYS A 104 -3.69 -4.22 20.94
N GLU A 105 -3.27 -3.00 21.30
CA GLU A 105 -4.15 -1.94 21.81
C GLU A 105 -5.15 -1.40 20.76
N ASP A 106 -4.88 -1.62 19.47
CA ASP A 106 -5.79 -1.23 18.40
C ASP A 106 -7.03 -2.13 18.30
N VAL A 107 -7.02 -3.26 19.03
CA VAL A 107 -8.12 -4.23 19.09
C VAL A 107 -8.84 -4.09 20.42
N SER A 108 -10.11 -3.71 20.40
CA SER A 108 -10.94 -3.58 21.58
C SER A 108 -12.42 -3.83 21.29
N GLY A 109 -13.09 -4.65 22.12
CA GLY A 109 -14.53 -4.88 21.99
C GLY A 109 -14.99 -5.42 20.63
N GLY A 110 -14.17 -6.25 19.98
CA GLY A 110 -14.50 -6.81 18.65
C GLY A 110 -14.34 -5.80 17.51
N ILE A 111 -13.64 -4.69 17.76
CA ILE A 111 -13.37 -3.63 16.78
C ILE A 111 -11.87 -3.42 16.69
N LEU A 112 -11.37 -3.37 15.46
CA LEU A 112 -10.00 -2.95 15.12
C LEU A 112 -10.04 -1.49 14.70
N SER A 113 -9.28 -0.61 15.38
CA SER A 113 -9.21 0.82 15.13
C SER A 113 -7.78 1.25 14.89
N TYR A 114 -7.47 1.80 13.72
CA TYR A 114 -6.11 2.20 13.37
C TYR A 114 -6.09 3.53 12.61
N VAL A 115 -4.91 4.15 12.54
CA VAL A 115 -4.68 5.36 11.75
C VAL A 115 -3.93 4.98 10.47
N ARG A 116 -4.54 5.23 9.31
CA ARG A 116 -3.96 4.91 8.01
C ARG A 116 -2.70 5.73 7.74
N HIS A 117 -1.56 5.12 7.53
CA HIS A 117 -0.28 5.79 7.28
C HIS A 117 -0.32 6.76 6.11
N LYS A 118 -0.99 6.38 5.01
CA LYS A 118 -1.02 7.19 3.79
C LYS A 118 -1.78 8.51 3.94
N THR A 119 -2.83 8.55 4.76
CA THR A 119 -3.79 9.68 4.79
C THR A 119 -3.97 10.28 6.18
N GLY A 120 -3.48 9.65 7.25
CA GLY A 120 -3.72 10.05 8.63
C GLY A 120 -5.18 9.86 9.09
N GLN A 121 -6.01 9.19 8.29
CA GLN A 121 -7.41 8.96 8.62
C GLN A 121 -7.54 7.80 9.61
N ARG A 122 -8.33 8.00 10.69
CA ARG A 122 -8.72 6.91 11.58
C ARG A 122 -9.80 6.06 10.91
N LEU A 123 -9.56 4.76 10.88
CA LEU A 123 -10.46 3.75 10.31
C LEU A 123 -10.81 2.72 11.38
N THR A 124 -12.02 2.19 11.30
CA THR A 124 -12.52 1.14 12.17
C THR A 124 -13.06 -0.01 11.35
N VAL A 125 -12.75 -1.23 11.77
CA VAL A 125 -13.20 -2.48 11.13
C VAL A 125 -13.73 -3.40 12.23
N ARG A 126 -14.91 -3.97 12.02
CA ARG A 126 -15.42 -5.01 12.90
C ARG A 126 -14.59 -6.28 12.69
N ILE A 127 -14.21 -6.93 13.78
CA ILE A 127 -13.49 -8.19 13.74
C ILE A 127 -14.50 -9.30 13.47
N GLU A 128 -14.40 -9.86 12.28
CA GLU A 128 -15.16 -11.05 11.88
C GLU A 128 -14.39 -12.32 12.29
N PRO A 129 -15.04 -13.49 12.44
CA PRO A 129 -14.39 -14.71 12.95
C PRO A 129 -13.10 -15.09 12.24
N LEU A 130 -13.01 -14.87 10.92
CA LEU A 130 -11.81 -15.16 10.16
C LEU A 130 -10.63 -14.21 10.50
N ILE A 131 -10.92 -12.94 10.81
CA ILE A 131 -9.92 -11.98 11.28
C ILE A 131 -9.40 -12.41 12.65
N GLU A 132 -10.30 -12.81 13.55
CA GLU A 132 -9.99 -13.28 14.90
C GLU A 132 -9.10 -14.54 14.83
N GLU A 133 -9.47 -15.54 14.02
CA GLU A 133 -8.69 -16.75 13.80
C GLU A 133 -7.27 -16.47 13.33
N ILE A 134 -7.09 -15.47 12.43
CA ILE A 134 -5.76 -15.09 11.96
C ILE A 134 -4.97 -14.42 13.09
N ILE A 135 -5.58 -13.53 13.88
CA ILE A 135 -4.93 -12.87 15.02
C ILE A 135 -4.46 -13.92 16.04
N GLU A 136 -5.34 -14.82 16.45
CA GLU A 136 -5.04 -15.89 17.42
C GLU A 136 -3.89 -16.80 16.94
N ARG A 137 -3.84 -17.11 15.65
CA ARG A 137 -2.78 -17.95 15.05
C ARG A 137 -1.38 -17.36 15.26
N TYR A 138 -1.27 -16.03 15.23
CA TYR A 138 0.04 -15.35 15.35
C TYR A 138 0.33 -14.83 16.76
N GLU A 139 -0.61 -14.88 17.70
CA GLU A 139 -0.41 -14.46 19.10
C GLU A 139 0.81 -15.10 19.76
N PRO A 140 1.07 -16.43 19.64
CA PRO A 140 2.24 -17.06 20.24
C PRO A 140 3.59 -16.47 19.78
N PHE A 141 3.64 -15.95 18.55
CA PHE A 141 4.85 -15.38 17.96
C PHE A 141 5.12 -13.93 18.37
N VAL A 142 4.13 -13.26 18.96
CA VAL A 142 4.18 -11.84 19.36
C VAL A 142 3.95 -11.66 20.86
N HIS A 143 4.12 -12.71 21.69
CA HIS A 143 3.79 -12.67 23.11
C HIS A 143 4.45 -11.47 23.84
N ASN A 144 5.72 -11.19 23.58
CA ASN A 144 6.49 -10.10 24.19
C ASN A 144 6.53 -8.82 23.33
N SER A 145 5.73 -8.73 22.28
CA SER A 145 5.68 -7.58 21.39
C SER A 145 4.35 -6.82 21.57
N PRO A 146 4.34 -5.48 21.46
CA PRO A 146 3.10 -4.72 21.43
C PRO A 146 2.34 -4.87 20.11
N TYR A 147 3.00 -5.37 19.07
CA TYR A 147 2.42 -5.52 17.73
C TYR A 147 1.52 -6.74 17.62
N LEU A 148 0.58 -6.69 16.68
CA LEU A 148 -0.41 -7.74 16.45
C LEU A 148 0.15 -8.91 15.65
N PHE A 149 1.15 -8.64 14.79
CA PHE A 149 1.78 -9.63 13.91
C PHE A 149 3.30 -9.61 14.00
N PRO A 150 3.99 -10.73 13.71
CA PRO A 150 5.44 -10.85 13.82
C PRO A 150 6.19 -10.24 12.61
N ILE A 151 5.79 -9.03 12.19
CA ILE A 151 6.43 -8.27 11.13
C ILE A 151 7.43 -7.29 11.76
N ILE A 152 6.99 -6.59 12.79
CA ILE A 152 7.80 -5.65 13.59
C ILE A 152 7.81 -6.17 15.01
N THR A 153 8.99 -6.21 15.61
CA THR A 153 9.17 -6.66 17.01
C THR A 153 9.75 -5.59 17.93
N SER A 154 10.43 -4.60 17.36
CA SER A 154 11.06 -3.52 18.10
C SER A 154 10.11 -2.34 18.33
N ASN A 155 10.20 -1.75 19.52
CA ASN A 155 9.51 -0.49 19.84
C ASN A 155 10.30 0.75 19.41
N ASP A 156 11.57 0.60 19.03
CA ASP A 156 12.35 1.69 18.47
C ASP A 156 11.91 2.00 17.04
N PRO A 157 11.51 3.26 16.73
CA PRO A 157 10.98 3.62 15.42
C PRO A 157 11.95 3.37 14.26
N GLU A 158 13.26 3.56 14.45
CA GLU A 158 14.25 3.36 13.39
C GLU A 158 14.45 1.86 13.11
N GLU A 159 14.47 1.05 14.16
CA GLU A 159 14.57 -0.39 14.03
C GLU A 159 13.29 -1.00 13.46
N ALA A 160 12.11 -0.56 13.91
CA ALA A 160 10.82 -0.95 13.36
C ALA A 160 10.74 -0.66 11.85
N PHE A 161 11.21 0.50 11.42
CA PHE A 161 11.25 0.86 10.01
C PHE A 161 12.21 -0.05 9.21
N ARG A 162 13.38 -0.39 9.76
CA ARG A 162 14.30 -1.35 9.12
C ARG A 162 13.69 -2.73 8.99
N GLN A 163 13.05 -3.25 10.06
CA GLN A 163 12.37 -4.55 10.04
C GLN A 163 11.24 -4.60 8.99
N TYR A 164 10.50 -3.50 8.83
CA TYR A 164 9.46 -3.40 7.81
C TYR A 164 10.02 -3.44 6.37
N GLN A 165 11.24 -2.95 6.14
CA GLN A 165 11.86 -2.91 4.81
C GLN A 165 12.53 -4.24 4.39
N THR A 166 12.78 -5.15 5.32
CA THR A 166 13.43 -6.45 5.09
C THR A 166 12.42 -7.51 4.71
#